data_2190cf9d8fa160d7bce111a4a6556a99
#
_entry.id   2190cf9d8fa160d7bce111a4a6556a99
#
_cell.length_a   1.000
_cell.length_b   1.000
_cell.length_c   1.000
_cell.angle_alpha   90.00
_cell.angle_beta   90.00
_cell.angle_gamma   90.00
#
_symmetry.space_group_name_H-M   'P 1'
#
loop_
_entity.id
_entity.type
_entity.pdbx_description
1 polymer ?
#
loop_
_entity_poly.entity_id
_entity_poly.type
_entity_poly.pdbx_seq_one_letter_code
_entity_poly.pdbx_strand_id
1 'polypeptide(L)'
;MIKELIIEIKILKKEKKELKKQVDELYNKINNKDEINLIYNTEKEGEYQIFGDEFVKNNNNNIELNINGDKSKLINKFKLKKGDNKIKMIIKNKIKDFQYMFKSCKTLTNIEELKYLNINDCTNFSYMFYECSSLKDIKPLEN
;
A
#
# COMPACT_ATOMS: atom_id res chain seq x y z
N MET A 1 -16.31 -24.52 -44.79
CA MET A 1 -16.39 -23.07 -44.55
C MET A 1 -16.82 -22.73 -43.14
N ILE A 2 -17.95 -23.20 -42.65
CA ILE A 2 -18.42 -22.88 -41.29
C ILE A 2 -17.48 -23.41 -40.21
N LYS A 3 -16.94 -24.61 -40.36
CA LYS A 3 -15.99 -25.20 -39.39
C LYS A 3 -14.70 -24.40 -39.27
N GLU A 4 -14.21 -23.84 -40.37
CA GLU A 4 -13.00 -23.02 -40.39
C GLU A 4 -13.24 -21.71 -39.68
N LEU A 5 -14.40 -21.06 -39.88
CA LEU A 5 -14.79 -19.84 -39.15
C LEU A 5 -14.89 -20.06 -37.66
N ILE A 6 -15.44 -21.19 -37.23
CA ILE A 6 -15.55 -21.56 -35.82
C ILE A 6 -14.17 -21.70 -35.20
N ILE A 7 -13.22 -22.31 -35.89
CA ILE A 7 -11.85 -22.49 -35.45
C ILE A 7 -11.18 -21.10 -35.30
N GLU A 8 -11.31 -20.22 -36.30
CA GLU A 8 -10.78 -18.86 -36.27
C GLU A 8 -11.34 -18.05 -35.09
N ILE A 9 -12.64 -18.13 -34.85
CA ILE A 9 -13.27 -17.45 -33.70
C ILE A 9 -12.70 -17.95 -32.36
N LYS A 10 -12.48 -19.25 -32.24
CA LYS A 10 -11.88 -19.84 -31.02
C LYS A 10 -10.45 -19.34 -30.80
N ILE A 11 -9.66 -19.26 -31.87
CA ILE A 11 -8.28 -18.74 -31.82
C ILE A 11 -8.29 -17.27 -31.40
N LEU A 12 -9.14 -16.44 -32.02
CA LEU A 12 -9.26 -15.02 -31.69
C LEU A 12 -9.68 -14.79 -30.24
N LYS A 13 -10.62 -15.58 -29.72
CA LYS A 13 -11.03 -15.50 -28.31
C LYS A 13 -9.90 -15.83 -27.36
N LYS A 14 -9.08 -16.84 -27.70
CA LYS A 14 -7.91 -17.23 -26.90
C LYS A 14 -6.84 -16.12 -26.93
N GLU A 15 -6.56 -15.55 -28.09
CA GLU A 15 -5.61 -14.45 -28.27
C GLU A 15 -6.06 -13.20 -27.51
N LYS A 16 -7.35 -12.86 -27.56
CA LYS A 16 -7.93 -11.74 -26.83
C LYS A 16 -7.78 -11.92 -25.33
N LYS A 17 -8.00 -13.11 -24.81
CA LYS A 17 -7.83 -13.43 -23.39
C LYS A 17 -6.40 -13.26 -22.95
N GLU A 18 -5.43 -13.75 -23.74
CA GLU A 18 -4.01 -13.63 -23.46
C GLU A 18 -3.55 -12.15 -23.50
N LEU A 19 -3.99 -11.39 -24.50
CA LEU A 19 -3.69 -9.98 -24.63
C LEU A 19 -4.22 -9.18 -23.44
N LYS A 20 -5.45 -9.45 -23.01
CA LYS A 20 -6.03 -8.82 -21.81
C LYS A 20 -5.19 -9.09 -20.58
N LYS A 21 -4.73 -10.32 -20.40
CA LYS A 21 -3.85 -10.71 -19.30
C LYS A 21 -2.55 -9.90 -19.32
N GLN A 22 -1.91 -9.78 -20.49
CA GLN A 22 -0.69 -9.01 -20.65
C GLN A 22 -0.90 -7.52 -20.35
N VAL A 23 -2.01 -6.94 -20.80
CA VAL A 23 -2.38 -5.54 -20.51
C VAL A 23 -2.56 -5.33 -19.02
N ASP A 24 -3.26 -6.23 -18.33
CA ASP A 24 -3.47 -6.15 -16.87
C ASP A 24 -2.14 -6.25 -16.10
N GLU A 25 -1.24 -7.14 -16.53
CA GLU A 25 0.10 -7.27 -15.95
C GLU A 25 0.94 -6.00 -16.11
N LEU A 26 0.92 -5.39 -17.30
CA LEU A 26 1.60 -4.12 -17.56
C LEU A 26 1.01 -2.98 -16.75
N TYR A 27 -0.31 -2.90 -16.69
CA TYR A 27 -1.01 -1.88 -15.91
C TYR A 27 -0.59 -1.95 -14.42
N ASN A 28 -0.60 -3.15 -13.85
CA ASN A 28 -0.18 -3.37 -12.47
C ASN A 28 1.28 -2.99 -12.26
N LYS A 29 2.16 -3.36 -13.18
CA LYS A 29 3.59 -3.03 -13.13
C LYS A 29 3.85 -1.52 -13.18
N ILE A 30 3.07 -0.78 -13.98
CA ILE A 30 3.20 0.69 -14.11
C ILE A 30 2.63 1.41 -12.89
N ASN A 31 1.51 0.94 -12.34
CA ASN A 31 0.79 1.62 -11.27
C ASN A 31 1.22 1.21 -9.87
N ASN A 32 1.88 0.06 -9.71
CA ASN A 32 2.40 -0.38 -8.42
C ASN A 32 3.77 0.25 -8.16
N LYS A 33 3.98 0.73 -6.96
CA LYS A 33 5.25 1.31 -6.53
C LYS A 33 5.77 0.57 -5.31
N ASP A 34 7.08 0.44 -5.23
CA ASP A 34 7.76 -0.14 -4.06
C ASP A 34 8.10 0.91 -3.00
N GLU A 35 7.87 2.18 -3.30
CA GLU A 35 8.06 3.29 -2.37
C GLU A 35 6.76 4.07 -2.21
N ILE A 36 6.30 4.20 -0.98
CA ILE A 36 5.03 4.87 -0.65
C ILE A 36 5.30 5.96 0.37
N ASN A 37 4.91 7.18 0.06
CA ASN A 37 5.03 8.31 0.97
C ASN A 37 3.75 8.49 1.79
N LEU A 38 3.94 8.71 3.08
CA LEU A 38 2.89 9.00 4.06
C LEU A 38 3.22 10.31 4.76
N ILE A 39 2.21 11.06 5.15
CA ILE A 39 2.37 12.30 5.92
C ILE A 39 1.66 12.15 7.27
N TYR A 40 2.39 12.50 8.31
CA TYR A 40 1.91 12.58 9.69
C TYR A 40 2.06 14.03 10.16
N ASN A 41 1.02 14.62 10.72
CA ASN A 41 1.07 15.98 11.23
C ASN A 41 0.90 15.99 12.74
N THR A 42 1.81 16.66 13.44
CA THR A 42 1.77 16.78 14.89
C THR A 42 1.71 18.24 15.33
N GLU A 43 0.95 18.51 16.39
CA GLU A 43 0.86 19.85 16.98
C GLU A 43 2.11 20.20 17.79
N LYS A 44 2.78 19.18 18.32
CA LYS A 44 4.03 19.35 19.10
C LYS A 44 4.96 18.15 18.89
N GLU A 45 6.25 18.38 19.10
CA GLU A 45 7.24 17.30 19.08
C GLU A 45 6.92 16.25 20.14
N GLY A 46 7.10 14.99 19.81
CA GLY A 46 6.84 13.89 20.74
C GLY A 46 6.90 12.53 20.05
N GLU A 47 6.73 11.48 20.86
CA GLU A 47 6.66 10.11 20.36
C GLU A 47 5.23 9.78 19.98
N TYR A 48 5.05 9.28 18.76
CA TYR A 48 3.74 8.96 18.20
C TYR A 48 3.74 7.60 17.54
N GLN A 49 2.57 6.95 17.56
CA GLN A 49 2.33 5.72 16.81
C GLN A 49 2.37 6.04 15.30
N ILE A 50 3.20 5.33 14.54
CA ILE A 50 3.33 5.51 13.07
C ILE A 50 2.88 4.28 12.29
N PHE A 51 2.95 3.09 12.88
CA PHE A 51 2.39 1.84 12.35
C PHE A 51 1.82 1.03 13.50
N GLY A 52 0.80 0.20 13.22
CA GLY A 52 0.22 -0.69 14.22
C GLY A 52 1.23 -1.72 14.74
N ASP A 53 1.17 -2.04 16.01
CA ASP A 53 2.12 -2.95 16.68
C ASP A 53 2.17 -4.33 16.01
N GLU A 54 1.00 -4.89 15.71
CA GLU A 54 0.90 -6.22 15.09
C GLU A 54 1.37 -6.21 13.64
N PHE A 55 1.09 -5.14 12.90
CA PHE A 55 1.59 -4.95 11.54
C PHE A 55 3.12 -4.95 11.51
N VAL A 56 3.75 -4.23 12.42
CA VAL A 56 5.22 -4.19 12.54
C VAL A 56 5.78 -5.57 12.86
N LYS A 57 5.17 -6.28 13.80
CA LYS A 57 5.58 -7.63 14.17
C LYS A 57 5.53 -8.59 12.99
N ASN A 58 4.49 -8.50 12.17
CA ASN A 58 4.28 -9.42 11.05
C ASN A 58 5.08 -9.06 9.80
N ASN A 59 5.56 -7.81 9.68
CA ASN A 59 6.19 -7.31 8.46
C ASN A 59 7.59 -6.71 8.67
N ASN A 60 8.23 -6.95 9.80
CA ASN A 60 9.51 -6.31 10.16
C ASN A 60 10.64 -6.53 9.15
N ASN A 61 10.63 -7.64 8.39
CA ASN A 61 11.63 -7.93 7.37
C ASN A 61 11.18 -7.53 5.94
N ASN A 62 9.98 -7.03 5.79
CA ASN A 62 9.40 -6.72 4.49
C ASN A 62 9.51 -5.25 4.12
N ILE A 63 9.72 -4.37 5.09
CA ILE A 63 9.63 -2.93 4.91
C ILE A 63 10.80 -2.24 5.62
N GLU A 64 11.42 -1.29 4.93
CA GLU A 64 12.32 -0.31 5.51
C GLU A 64 11.64 1.06 5.48
N LEU A 65 12.05 1.94 6.36
CA LEU A 65 11.51 3.30 6.44
C LEU A 65 12.59 4.35 6.15
N ASN A 66 12.14 5.47 5.62
CA ASN A 66 12.87 6.73 5.63
C ASN A 66 11.96 7.74 6.33
N ILE A 67 12.39 8.22 7.50
CA ILE A 67 11.61 9.13 8.33
C ILE A 67 12.29 10.49 8.32
N ASN A 68 11.67 11.48 7.66
CA ASN A 68 12.24 12.82 7.51
C ASN A 68 13.68 12.83 6.97
N GLY A 69 14.03 11.87 6.11
CA GLY A 69 15.35 11.73 5.51
C GLY A 69 16.27 10.70 6.18
N ASP A 70 15.92 10.18 7.35
CA ASP A 70 16.72 9.22 8.09
C ASP A 70 16.23 7.78 7.88
N LYS A 71 17.16 6.88 7.63
CA LYS A 71 16.83 5.45 7.45
C LYS A 71 16.46 4.80 8.78
N SER A 72 15.45 3.94 8.74
CA SER A 72 15.00 3.14 9.88
C SER A 72 14.46 1.80 9.42
N LYS A 73 14.51 0.81 10.31
CA LYS A 73 13.71 -0.39 10.14
C LYS A 73 12.23 -0.06 10.37
N LEU A 74 11.34 -0.96 10.00
CA LEU A 74 9.92 -0.82 10.33
C LEU A 74 9.76 -0.81 11.86
N ILE A 75 9.16 0.25 12.38
CA ILE A 75 8.91 0.44 13.83
C ILE A 75 7.51 0.98 14.03
N ASN A 76 6.98 0.75 15.23
CA ASN A 76 5.61 1.16 15.59
C ASN A 76 5.52 2.62 16.06
N LYS A 77 6.51 3.10 16.79
CA LYS A 77 6.54 4.47 17.34
C LYS A 77 7.84 5.17 16.99
N PHE A 78 7.76 6.49 16.81
CA PHE A 78 8.92 7.31 16.50
C PHE A 78 8.72 8.74 17.02
N LYS A 79 9.83 9.39 17.35
CA LYS A 79 9.80 10.79 17.76
C LYS A 79 9.64 11.68 16.54
N LEU A 80 8.47 12.28 16.39
CA LEU A 80 8.15 13.19 15.29
C LEU A 80 8.34 14.64 15.73
N LYS A 81 8.73 15.49 14.78
CA LYS A 81 8.84 16.93 14.98
C LYS A 81 7.48 17.60 14.83
N LYS A 82 7.32 18.81 15.37
CA LYS A 82 6.13 19.61 15.14
C LYS A 82 5.90 19.85 13.64
N GLY A 83 4.65 19.76 13.20
CA GLY A 83 4.25 19.96 11.81
C GLY A 83 4.24 18.68 11.02
N ASP A 84 4.44 18.79 9.71
CA ASP A 84 4.42 17.64 8.80
C ASP A 84 5.69 16.81 8.88
N ASN A 85 5.50 15.49 8.99
CA ASN A 85 6.56 14.49 8.95
C ASN A 85 6.32 13.58 7.78
N LYS A 86 7.32 13.41 6.93
CA LYS A 86 7.26 12.52 5.77
C LYS A 86 7.89 11.19 6.12
N ILE A 87 7.09 10.14 6.03
CA ILE A 87 7.56 8.77 6.19
C ILE A 87 7.41 8.06 4.86
N LYS A 88 8.53 7.59 4.32
CA LYS A 88 8.56 6.77 3.12
C LYS A 88 8.70 5.31 3.53
N MET A 89 7.73 4.51 3.10
CA MET A 89 7.81 3.05 3.19
C MET A 89 8.54 2.53 1.96
N ILE A 90 9.58 1.74 2.18
CA ILE A 90 10.32 1.06 1.12
C ILE A 90 10.02 -0.43 1.24
N ILE A 91 9.29 -0.96 0.27
CA ILE A 91 8.80 -2.34 0.31
C ILE A 91 9.86 -3.25 -0.30
N LYS A 92 10.49 -4.07 0.53
CA LYS A 92 11.55 -5.01 0.14
C LYS A 92 10.99 -6.36 -0.29
N ASN A 93 9.95 -6.82 0.38
CA ASN A 93 9.25 -8.06 0.09
C ASN A 93 7.76 -7.81 0.10
N LYS A 94 7.01 -8.58 -0.67
CA LYS A 94 5.57 -8.45 -0.80
C LYS A 94 4.87 -8.53 0.56
N ILE A 95 4.02 -7.55 0.84
CA ILE A 95 3.17 -7.52 2.03
C ILE A 95 1.94 -8.37 1.74
N LYS A 96 1.70 -9.39 2.53
CA LYS A 96 0.55 -10.30 2.38
C LYS A 96 -0.59 -9.98 3.35
N ASP A 97 -0.28 -9.31 4.45
CA ASP A 97 -1.23 -9.00 5.51
C ASP A 97 -1.11 -7.52 5.90
N PHE A 98 -2.20 -6.78 5.67
CA PHE A 98 -2.30 -5.36 6.00
C PHE A 98 -3.09 -5.11 7.29
N GLN A 99 -3.45 -6.17 8.01
CA GLN A 99 -4.19 -6.04 9.25
C GLN A 99 -3.47 -5.12 10.23
N TYR A 100 -4.21 -4.20 10.81
CA TYR A 100 -3.73 -3.23 11.80
C TYR A 100 -2.64 -2.27 11.31
N MET A 101 -2.44 -2.13 10.01
CA MET A 101 -1.30 -1.37 9.47
C MET A 101 -1.13 0.01 10.10
N PHE A 102 -2.20 0.76 10.27
CA PHE A 102 -2.19 2.10 10.86
C PHE A 102 -3.02 2.21 12.13
N LYS A 103 -3.26 1.11 12.81
CA LYS A 103 -4.04 1.13 14.05
C LYS A 103 -3.47 2.14 15.04
N SER A 104 -4.33 3.02 15.53
CA SER A 104 -4.01 4.06 16.51
C SER A 104 -2.99 5.12 16.02
N CYS A 105 -2.80 5.25 14.71
CA CYS A 105 -1.96 6.28 14.12
C CYS A 105 -2.74 7.60 14.04
N LYS A 106 -2.90 8.25 15.18
CA LYS A 106 -3.76 9.44 15.33
C LYS A 106 -3.25 10.69 14.61
N THR A 107 -1.97 10.72 14.20
CA THR A 107 -1.37 11.84 13.51
C THR A 107 -1.25 11.65 12.01
N LEU A 108 -1.60 10.47 11.49
CA LEU A 108 -1.60 10.17 10.06
C LEU A 108 -2.64 11.04 9.34
N THR A 109 -2.19 11.84 8.34
CA THR A 109 -3.06 12.78 7.62
C THR A 109 -3.16 12.51 6.12
N ASN A 110 -2.14 11.94 5.49
CA ASN A 110 -2.12 11.71 4.04
C ASN A 110 -1.68 10.30 3.71
N ILE A 111 -2.57 9.58 3.02
CA ILE A 111 -2.39 8.21 2.56
C ILE A 111 -2.60 8.08 1.04
N GLU A 112 -2.53 9.18 0.30
CA GLU A 112 -2.89 9.18 -1.11
C GLU A 112 -2.08 8.17 -1.93
N GLU A 113 -0.81 8.00 -1.62
CA GLU A 113 0.06 7.05 -2.33
C GLU A 113 -0.23 5.56 -2.03
N LEU A 114 -1.07 5.24 -1.04
CA LEU A 114 -1.47 3.86 -0.79
C LEU A 114 -2.15 3.22 -2.00
N LYS A 115 -2.74 4.01 -2.90
CA LYS A 115 -3.31 3.53 -4.16
C LYS A 115 -2.29 2.81 -5.06
N TYR A 116 -1.00 3.03 -4.85
CA TYR A 116 0.07 2.38 -5.61
C TYR A 116 0.58 1.09 -4.99
N LEU A 117 0.09 0.71 -3.80
CA LEU A 117 0.45 -0.57 -3.19
C LEU A 117 -0.06 -1.75 -4.02
N ASN A 118 0.77 -2.77 -4.17
CA ASN A 118 0.33 -4.03 -4.73
C ASN A 118 -0.43 -4.83 -3.67
N ILE A 119 -1.74 -4.90 -3.81
CA ILE A 119 -2.65 -5.60 -2.89
C ILE A 119 -3.26 -6.86 -3.49
N ASN A 120 -2.78 -7.32 -4.64
CA ASN A 120 -3.42 -8.39 -5.41
C ASN A 120 -3.56 -9.72 -4.65
N ASP A 121 -2.62 -10.04 -3.75
CA ASP A 121 -2.66 -11.27 -2.96
C ASP A 121 -3.08 -11.03 -1.51
N CYS A 122 -3.55 -9.84 -1.19
CA CYS A 122 -3.96 -9.49 0.15
C CYS A 122 -5.41 -9.82 0.40
N THR A 123 -5.68 -10.53 1.48
CA THR A 123 -7.03 -10.93 1.87
C THR A 123 -7.48 -10.31 3.17
N ASN A 124 -6.58 -9.70 3.94
CA ASN A 124 -6.89 -9.18 5.27
C ASN A 124 -6.47 -7.72 5.42
N PHE A 125 -7.47 -6.85 5.51
CA PHE A 125 -7.33 -5.42 5.76
C PHE A 125 -8.00 -5.01 7.07
N SER A 126 -8.30 -5.96 7.95
CA SER A 126 -9.04 -5.71 9.19
C SER A 126 -8.35 -4.68 10.06
N TYR A 127 -9.12 -3.73 10.57
CA TYR A 127 -8.65 -2.67 11.47
C TYR A 127 -7.49 -1.82 10.94
N MET A 128 -7.31 -1.77 9.62
CA MET A 128 -6.19 -1.05 9.00
C MET A 128 -6.12 0.41 9.45
N PHE A 129 -7.24 1.09 9.55
CA PHE A 129 -7.33 2.51 9.93
C PHE A 129 -8.04 2.74 11.27
N TYR A 130 -8.09 1.73 12.13
CA TYR A 130 -8.74 1.85 13.42
C TYR A 130 -8.07 2.93 14.27
N GLU A 131 -8.87 3.87 14.78
CA GLU A 131 -8.41 5.02 15.58
C GLU A 131 -7.44 5.98 14.86
N CYS A 132 -7.51 6.06 13.54
CA CYS A 132 -6.80 7.08 12.76
C CYS A 132 -7.61 8.38 12.74
N SER A 133 -7.64 9.09 13.85
CA SER A 133 -8.56 10.22 14.07
C SER A 133 -8.27 11.46 13.21
N SER A 134 -7.05 11.62 12.69
CA SER A 134 -6.67 12.73 11.82
C SER A 134 -6.90 12.46 10.34
N LEU A 135 -7.26 11.23 10.00
CA LEU A 135 -7.48 10.82 8.61
C LEU A 135 -8.91 11.12 8.20
N LYS A 136 -9.08 12.02 7.24
CA LYS A 136 -10.40 12.50 6.82
C LYS A 136 -10.90 11.86 5.54
N ASP A 137 -10.02 11.30 4.73
CA ASP A 137 -10.35 10.77 3.41
C ASP A 137 -9.59 9.48 3.13
N ILE A 138 -10.34 8.40 2.87
CA ILE A 138 -9.79 7.09 2.51
C ILE A 138 -10.09 6.72 1.06
N LYS A 139 -10.57 7.66 0.23
CA LYS A 139 -10.89 7.42 -1.19
C LYS A 139 -9.79 6.74 -2.00
N PRO A 140 -8.49 6.98 -1.76
CA PRO A 140 -7.44 6.27 -2.49
C PRO A 140 -7.54 4.74 -2.46
N LEU A 141 -8.25 4.18 -1.47
CA LEU A 141 -8.42 2.75 -1.28
C LEU A 141 -9.77 2.21 -1.76
N GLU A 142 -10.70 3.07 -2.18
CA GLU A 142 -12.04 2.67 -2.62
C GLU A 142 -12.05 2.11 -4.04
N ASN A 143 -10.98 2.27 -4.79
CA ASN A 143 -10.85 1.79 -6.16
C ASN A 143 -10.01 0.50 -6.20
#